data_a3cc5a5d30d8454999ca3c25b6f8e402
#
_entry.id   a3cc5a5d30d8454999ca3c25b6f8e402
#
_cell.length_a   1.000
_cell.length_b   1.000
_cell.length_c   1.000
_cell.angle_alpha   90.00
_cell.angle_beta   90.00
_cell.angle_gamma   90.00
#
_symmetry.space_group_name_H-M   'P 1'
#
loop_
_entity.id
_entity.type
_entity.pdbx_description
1 polymer ?
#
loop_
_entity_poly.entity_id
_entity_poly.type
_entity_poly.pdbx_seq_one_letter_code
_entity_poly.pdbx_strand_id
1 'polypeptide(L)'
;RDSHAGGHGTVDLYASIAESVNTYYYRLAMDMGIAKFDAYMRRYGFGQPTGIDLIGEIPGILPSPEWKRKRFNQPWYLGETVIAGIGQGYWVVTPLQLAQGTASLANGGRRIPLRLVQATRTGLNQAWQPMPAPPSTSIGATAAQLQDIRTGMEAAMHTRKGTGWAIALGSPYRIAGKTGTVQKISRRGSVSMDPRSLPLHLRHQALFIGYAPAENPKIAVVVVVEHGGYGASTAGPIARKMLDAYLLPKSEAVVPEKPND
;
A
#
# COMPACT_ATOMS: atom_id res chain seq x y z
N ARG A 1 -19.35 -4.68 -5.48
CA ARG A 1 -19.44 -6.14 -5.58
C ARG A 1 -18.11 -6.74 -5.17
N ASP A 2 -18.16 -7.81 -4.38
CA ASP A 2 -16.98 -8.55 -3.95
C ASP A 2 -16.38 -9.44 -5.05
N SER A 3 -15.15 -9.91 -4.82
CA SER A 3 -14.46 -10.85 -5.69
C SER A 3 -15.15 -12.22 -5.74
N HIS A 4 -15.86 -12.60 -4.67
CA HIS A 4 -16.62 -13.86 -4.55
C HIS A 4 -18.05 -13.70 -5.03
N ALA A 5 -18.50 -14.54 -5.95
CA ALA A 5 -19.84 -14.42 -6.55
C ALA A 5 -20.97 -14.62 -5.52
N GLY A 6 -20.77 -15.47 -4.52
CA GLY A 6 -21.71 -15.73 -3.41
C GLY A 6 -21.55 -14.83 -2.20
N GLY A 7 -20.59 -13.89 -2.23
CA GLY A 7 -20.20 -13.11 -1.05
C GLY A 7 -19.38 -13.91 -0.04
N HIS A 8 -19.01 -13.26 1.07
CA HIS A 8 -18.14 -13.84 2.11
C HIS A 8 -18.90 -14.21 3.40
N GLY A 9 -20.24 -14.07 3.41
CA GLY A 9 -21.02 -14.21 4.64
C GLY A 9 -20.69 -13.12 5.67
N THR A 10 -20.83 -13.46 6.95
CA THR A 10 -20.44 -12.56 8.05
C THR A 10 -18.93 -12.59 8.21
N VAL A 11 -18.30 -11.43 8.16
CA VAL A 11 -16.85 -11.27 8.35
C VAL A 11 -16.56 -10.25 9.44
N ASP A 12 -15.52 -10.49 10.22
CA ASP A 12 -14.94 -9.54 11.16
C ASP A 12 -13.89 -8.65 10.48
N LEU A 13 -13.25 -7.79 11.25
CA LEU A 13 -12.19 -6.91 10.77
C LEU A 13 -11.01 -7.71 10.15
N TYR A 14 -10.59 -8.79 10.82
CA TYR A 14 -9.41 -9.55 10.38
C TYR A 14 -9.69 -10.30 9.08
N ALA A 15 -10.83 -10.97 8.98
CA ALA A 15 -11.27 -11.63 7.76
C ALA A 15 -11.49 -10.62 6.62
N SER A 16 -12.03 -9.43 6.92
CA SER A 16 -12.23 -8.39 5.91
C SER A 16 -10.92 -7.91 5.27
N ILE A 17 -9.85 -7.80 6.06
CA ILE A 17 -8.51 -7.46 5.57
C ILE A 17 -7.90 -8.65 4.82
N ALA A 18 -7.95 -9.84 5.42
CA ALA A 18 -7.33 -11.05 4.88
C ALA A 18 -7.87 -11.43 3.49
N GLU A 19 -9.20 -11.46 3.37
CA GLU A 19 -9.91 -11.88 2.15
C GLU A 19 -10.23 -10.70 1.22
N SER A 20 -9.87 -9.46 1.64
CA SER A 20 -10.10 -8.23 0.83
C SER A 20 -11.58 -7.98 0.52
N VAL A 21 -12.44 -8.02 1.53
CA VAL A 21 -13.90 -7.96 1.40
C VAL A 21 -14.38 -6.53 1.17
N ASN A 22 -14.72 -6.19 -0.05
CA ASN A 22 -15.14 -4.83 -0.42
C ASN A 22 -16.40 -4.38 0.30
N THR A 23 -17.40 -5.26 0.44
CA THR A 23 -18.69 -4.92 1.05
C THR A 23 -18.55 -4.47 2.50
N TYR A 24 -17.57 -5.00 3.26
CA TYR A 24 -17.23 -4.51 4.59
C TYR A 24 -16.81 -3.04 4.55
N TYR A 25 -15.93 -2.67 3.65
CA TYR A 25 -15.40 -1.30 3.53
C TYR A 25 -16.39 -0.33 2.88
N TYR A 26 -17.28 -0.81 2.02
CA TYR A 26 -18.40 0.01 1.54
C TYR A 26 -19.29 0.45 2.70
N ARG A 27 -19.64 -0.47 3.59
CA ARG A 27 -20.44 -0.17 4.77
C ARG A 27 -19.70 0.77 5.72
N LEU A 28 -18.44 0.46 6.04
CA LEU A 28 -17.62 1.29 6.91
C LEU A 28 -17.50 2.73 6.38
N ALA A 29 -17.28 2.90 5.08
CA ALA A 29 -17.18 4.22 4.46
C ALA A 29 -18.49 5.00 4.53
N MET A 30 -19.63 4.33 4.36
CA MET A 30 -20.96 4.95 4.53
C MET A 30 -21.20 5.40 5.97
N ASP A 31 -20.89 4.54 6.94
CA ASP A 31 -21.08 4.84 8.36
C ASP A 31 -20.14 5.92 8.87
N MET A 32 -18.92 5.98 8.34
CA MET A 32 -17.94 7.01 8.66
C MET A 32 -18.27 8.36 8.01
N GLY A 33 -18.70 8.35 6.77
CA GLY A 33 -18.90 9.51 5.92
C GLY A 33 -17.58 10.11 5.39
N ILE A 34 -17.69 10.81 4.24
CA ILE A 34 -16.51 11.29 3.52
C ILE A 34 -15.67 12.30 4.33
N ALA A 35 -16.28 13.13 5.15
CA ALA A 35 -15.55 14.14 5.93
C ALA A 35 -14.59 13.51 6.96
N LYS A 36 -15.08 12.51 7.71
CA LYS A 36 -14.22 11.76 8.65
C LYS A 36 -13.18 10.95 7.92
N PHE A 37 -13.54 10.32 6.80
CA PHE A 37 -12.63 9.57 5.95
C PHE A 37 -11.49 10.45 5.44
N ASP A 38 -11.79 11.60 4.85
CA ASP A 38 -10.77 12.58 4.37
C ASP A 38 -9.85 13.02 5.52
N ALA A 39 -10.41 13.44 6.66
CA ALA A 39 -9.64 13.87 7.82
C ALA A 39 -8.69 12.78 8.34
N TYR A 40 -9.12 11.51 8.30
CA TYR A 40 -8.31 10.39 8.73
C TYR A 40 -7.18 10.09 7.75
N MET A 41 -7.47 10.07 6.45
CA MET A 41 -6.48 9.81 5.40
C MET A 41 -5.40 10.88 5.32
N ARG A 42 -5.73 12.16 5.61
CA ARG A 42 -4.74 13.24 5.71
C ARG A 42 -3.69 12.99 6.78
N ARG A 43 -4.01 12.32 7.88
CA ARG A 43 -3.03 11.97 8.92
C ARG A 43 -1.96 11.03 8.40
N TYR A 44 -2.30 10.16 7.46
CA TYR A 44 -1.35 9.27 6.77
C TYR A 44 -0.50 9.98 5.71
N GLY A 45 -0.83 11.24 5.36
CA GLY A 45 -0.09 12.02 4.37
C GLY A 45 -0.68 11.99 2.97
N PHE A 46 -1.86 11.39 2.77
CA PHE A 46 -2.50 11.40 1.47
C PHE A 46 -3.01 12.80 1.09
N GLY A 47 -2.94 13.13 -0.20
CA GLY A 47 -3.35 14.42 -0.75
C GLY A 47 -2.36 15.56 -0.47
N GLN A 48 -1.14 15.26 -0.01
CA GLN A 48 -0.07 16.23 0.22
C GLN A 48 1.30 15.59 -0.09
N PRO A 49 2.34 16.38 -0.40
CA PRO A 49 3.70 15.86 -0.58
C PRO A 49 4.19 15.12 0.66
N THR A 50 5.03 14.10 0.48
CA THR A 50 5.63 13.32 1.58
C THR A 50 6.71 14.13 2.31
N GLY A 51 7.23 15.17 1.67
CA GLY A 51 8.31 16.01 2.17
C GLY A 51 9.70 15.44 1.89
N ILE A 52 9.82 14.50 0.95
CA ILE A 52 11.13 14.00 0.51
C ILE A 52 11.94 15.12 -0.15
N ASP A 53 13.24 15.08 0.05
CA ASP A 53 14.22 16.03 -0.49
C ASP A 53 14.49 15.83 -2.00
N LEU A 54 13.40 15.67 -2.79
CA LEU A 54 13.39 15.59 -4.25
C LEU A 54 12.49 16.66 -4.86
N ILE A 55 12.96 17.23 -5.96
CA ILE A 55 12.18 18.20 -6.74
C ILE A 55 11.13 17.46 -7.57
N GLY A 56 9.92 18.05 -7.69
CA GLY A 56 8.86 17.54 -8.57
C GLY A 56 7.92 16.52 -7.93
N GLU A 57 7.94 16.39 -6.59
CA GLU A 57 6.95 15.56 -5.90
C GLU A 57 5.54 16.11 -6.12
N ILE A 58 4.60 15.22 -6.47
CA ILE A 58 3.18 15.56 -6.66
C ILE A 58 2.35 15.09 -5.45
N PRO A 59 1.34 15.86 -5.02
CA PRO A 59 0.54 15.55 -3.83
C PRO A 59 -0.48 14.43 -4.03
N GLY A 60 -0.66 13.90 -5.26
CA GLY A 60 -1.78 13.02 -5.55
C GLY A 60 -3.14 13.74 -5.41
N ILE A 61 -4.21 12.96 -5.25
CA ILE A 61 -5.56 13.48 -5.02
C ILE A 61 -6.19 12.69 -3.87
N LEU A 62 -6.51 13.38 -2.79
CA LEU A 62 -7.42 12.88 -1.75
C LEU A 62 -8.80 13.49 -2.03
N PRO A 63 -9.77 12.68 -2.49
CA PRO A 63 -11.05 13.20 -2.94
C PRO A 63 -11.91 13.69 -1.77
N SER A 64 -12.47 14.88 -1.92
CA SER A 64 -13.38 15.49 -0.94
C SER A 64 -14.51 16.26 -1.65
N PRO A 65 -15.60 16.61 -0.93
CA PRO A 65 -16.65 17.47 -1.48
C PRO A 65 -16.14 18.80 -2.03
N GLU A 66 -15.19 19.44 -1.32
CA GLU A 66 -14.58 20.71 -1.71
C GLU A 66 -13.75 20.54 -2.99
N TRP A 67 -12.91 19.48 -3.04
CA TRP A 67 -12.11 19.15 -4.19
C TRP A 67 -12.99 18.93 -5.43
N LYS A 68 -14.08 18.14 -5.29
CA LYS A 68 -14.99 17.85 -6.39
C LYS A 68 -15.71 19.10 -6.89
N ARG A 69 -16.21 19.93 -5.97
CA ARG A 69 -16.86 21.21 -6.32
C ARG A 69 -15.90 22.13 -7.07
N LYS A 70 -14.67 22.25 -6.60
CA LYS A 70 -13.64 23.07 -7.25
C LYS A 70 -13.26 22.54 -8.64
N ARG A 71 -13.18 21.22 -8.79
CA ARG A 71 -12.67 20.58 -10.02
C ARG A 71 -13.73 20.43 -11.09
N PHE A 72 -14.96 20.08 -10.72
CA PHE A 72 -16.04 19.70 -11.62
C PHE A 72 -17.29 20.56 -11.50
N ASN A 73 -17.34 21.49 -10.54
CA ASN A 73 -18.53 22.27 -10.20
C ASN A 73 -19.76 21.39 -9.89
N GLN A 74 -19.54 20.27 -9.22
CA GLN A 74 -20.57 19.28 -8.89
C GLN A 74 -20.60 18.97 -7.41
N PRO A 75 -21.77 18.59 -6.84
CA PRO A 75 -21.86 18.12 -5.47
C PRO A 75 -21.21 16.73 -5.32
N TRP A 76 -20.91 16.38 -4.08
CA TRP A 76 -20.49 15.03 -3.71
C TRP A 76 -21.70 14.11 -3.58
N TYR A 77 -21.62 12.90 -4.14
CA TYR A 77 -22.67 11.88 -4.05
C TYR A 77 -22.26 10.75 -3.12
N LEU A 78 -23.23 10.12 -2.44
CA LEU A 78 -23.00 9.01 -1.52
C LEU A 78 -22.25 7.85 -2.20
N GLY A 79 -22.57 7.54 -3.43
CA GLY A 79 -21.88 6.48 -4.19
C GLY A 79 -20.36 6.71 -4.33
N GLU A 80 -19.91 7.97 -4.32
CA GLU A 80 -18.50 8.31 -4.38
C GLU A 80 -17.79 8.01 -3.05
N THR A 81 -18.49 8.19 -1.91
CA THR A 81 -17.98 7.77 -0.59
C THR A 81 -17.78 6.26 -0.54
N VAL A 82 -18.75 5.49 -1.05
CA VAL A 82 -18.68 4.03 -1.11
C VAL A 82 -17.44 3.57 -1.91
N ILE A 83 -17.23 4.16 -3.09
CA ILE A 83 -16.11 3.82 -3.95
C ILE A 83 -14.77 4.28 -3.35
N ALA A 84 -14.75 5.46 -2.72
CA ALA A 84 -13.56 5.97 -2.02
C ALA A 84 -13.14 5.05 -0.87
N GLY A 85 -14.08 4.38 -0.20
CA GLY A 85 -13.83 3.46 0.90
C GLY A 85 -12.96 2.24 0.55
N ILE A 86 -12.86 1.90 -0.72
CA ILE A 86 -11.97 0.84 -1.23
C ILE A 86 -10.78 1.39 -2.04
N GLY A 87 -10.51 2.70 -1.95
CA GLY A 87 -9.38 3.32 -2.66
C GLY A 87 -9.59 3.46 -4.18
N GLN A 88 -10.83 3.50 -4.63
CA GLN A 88 -11.19 3.67 -6.06
C GLN A 88 -11.82 5.05 -6.31
N GLY A 89 -12.24 5.30 -7.55
CA GLY A 89 -12.86 6.56 -7.94
C GLY A 89 -11.83 7.65 -8.22
N TYR A 90 -11.93 8.78 -7.53
CA TYR A 90 -11.07 9.95 -7.75
C TYR A 90 -9.72 9.89 -7.02
N TRP A 91 -9.42 8.82 -6.28
CA TRP A 91 -8.14 8.65 -5.61
C TRP A 91 -6.98 8.65 -6.61
N VAL A 92 -5.98 9.48 -6.34
CA VAL A 92 -4.66 9.40 -6.98
C VAL A 92 -3.61 9.44 -5.89
N VAL A 93 -2.85 8.36 -5.76
CA VAL A 93 -1.85 8.18 -4.71
C VAL A 93 -0.52 7.84 -5.36
N THR A 94 0.55 8.50 -4.93
CA THR A 94 1.89 8.13 -5.39
C THR A 94 2.37 6.87 -4.66
N PRO A 95 3.21 6.03 -5.29
CA PRO A 95 3.83 4.89 -4.60
C PRO A 95 4.57 5.32 -3.33
N LEU A 96 5.16 6.51 -3.33
CA LEU A 96 5.88 7.06 -2.19
C LEU A 96 4.95 7.38 -1.01
N GLN A 97 3.76 7.95 -1.27
CA GLN A 97 2.74 8.15 -0.24
C GLN A 97 2.25 6.83 0.36
N LEU A 98 2.05 5.79 -0.48
CA LEU A 98 1.70 4.46 0.00
C LEU A 98 2.81 3.87 0.86
N ALA A 99 4.08 4.04 0.48
CA ALA A 99 5.22 3.57 1.25
C ALA A 99 5.30 4.28 2.61
N GLN A 100 5.13 5.60 2.66
CA GLN A 100 5.12 6.37 3.90
C GLN A 100 3.95 5.96 4.81
N GLY A 101 2.75 5.80 4.25
CA GLY A 101 1.58 5.32 4.99
C GLY A 101 1.78 3.91 5.56
N THR A 102 2.33 2.99 4.76
CA THR A 102 2.67 1.63 5.18
C THR A 102 3.73 1.63 6.28
N ALA A 103 4.79 2.44 6.12
CA ALA A 103 5.82 2.61 7.15
C ALA A 103 5.24 3.21 8.45
N SER A 104 4.25 4.10 8.36
CA SER A 104 3.59 4.66 9.53
C SER A 104 2.83 3.59 10.34
N LEU A 105 2.19 2.63 9.67
CA LEU A 105 1.58 1.46 10.34
C LEU A 105 2.66 0.59 11.02
N ALA A 106 3.77 0.36 10.32
CA ALA A 106 4.86 -0.49 10.79
C ALA A 106 5.60 0.06 12.01
N ASN A 107 5.73 1.39 12.13
CA ASN A 107 6.54 2.04 13.17
C ASN A 107 5.73 2.63 14.35
N GLY A 108 4.59 2.04 14.67
CA GLY A 108 3.77 2.44 15.82
C GLY A 108 2.95 3.72 15.59
N GLY A 109 2.53 3.96 14.36
CA GLY A 109 1.66 5.10 14.02
C GLY A 109 2.39 6.44 13.90
N ARG A 110 3.70 6.44 13.76
CA ARG A 110 4.49 7.65 13.56
C ARG A 110 4.75 7.86 12.07
N ARG A 111 4.25 8.95 11.52
CA ARG A 111 4.57 9.40 10.17
C ARG A 111 5.85 10.24 10.22
N ILE A 112 6.90 9.70 9.62
CA ILE A 112 8.21 10.35 9.52
C ILE A 112 8.34 10.95 8.12
N PRO A 113 8.71 12.22 7.96
CA PRO A 113 9.05 12.78 6.66
C PRO A 113 10.17 11.99 6.01
N LEU A 114 10.03 11.73 4.71
CA LEU A 114 11.01 10.96 3.95
C LEU A 114 12.21 11.82 3.60
N ARG A 115 13.38 11.19 3.44
CA ARG A 115 14.61 11.85 2.98
C ARG A 115 15.52 10.87 2.27
N LEU A 116 16.29 11.35 1.31
CA LEU A 116 17.37 10.62 0.64
C LEU A 116 18.73 11.02 1.22
N VAL A 117 18.90 12.30 1.56
CA VAL A 117 20.17 12.80 2.09
C VAL A 117 20.32 12.40 3.55
N GLN A 118 21.27 11.52 3.84
CA GLN A 118 21.57 11.08 5.19
C GLN A 118 22.58 11.99 5.91
N ALA A 119 23.58 12.45 5.16
CA ALA A 119 24.63 13.32 5.68
C ALA A 119 25.17 14.22 4.56
N THR A 120 25.76 15.34 4.93
CA THR A 120 26.44 16.29 4.04
C THR A 120 27.85 16.57 4.53
N ARG A 121 28.73 17.07 3.63
CA ARG A 121 30.02 17.62 3.98
C ARG A 121 30.31 18.87 3.15
N THR A 122 31.00 19.83 3.68
CA THR A 122 31.32 21.10 3.01
C THR A 122 32.56 21.05 2.15
N GLY A 123 33.36 19.98 2.22
CA GLY A 123 34.54 19.78 1.41
C GLY A 123 35.00 18.33 1.41
N LEU A 124 35.84 17.92 0.45
CA LEU A 124 36.28 16.54 0.28
C LEU A 124 36.97 15.96 1.51
N ASN A 125 37.72 16.80 2.24
CA ASN A 125 38.47 16.41 3.44
C ASN A 125 37.74 16.72 4.76
N GLN A 126 36.47 17.10 4.70
CA GLN A 126 35.63 17.37 5.87
C GLN A 126 34.88 16.13 6.31
N ALA A 127 34.68 16.01 7.62
CA ALA A 127 33.84 14.94 8.19
C ALA A 127 32.40 15.05 7.72
N TRP A 128 31.74 13.90 7.51
CA TRP A 128 30.32 13.83 7.23
C TRP A 128 29.49 14.33 8.43
N GLN A 129 28.63 15.26 8.19
CA GLN A 129 27.69 15.80 9.16
C GLN A 129 26.30 15.18 8.93
N PRO A 130 25.79 14.35 9.86
CA PRO A 130 24.47 13.77 9.72
C PRO A 130 23.39 14.86 9.63
N MET A 131 22.45 14.68 8.71
CA MET A 131 21.26 15.53 8.68
C MET A 131 20.39 15.25 9.91
N PRO A 132 19.86 16.28 10.57
CA PRO A 132 18.97 16.10 11.72
C PRO A 132 17.73 15.30 11.31
N ALA A 133 17.26 14.43 12.20
CA ALA A 133 16.03 13.68 11.96
C ALA A 133 14.84 14.65 11.91
N PRO A 134 14.02 14.62 10.86
CA PRO A 134 12.85 15.48 10.79
C PRO A 134 11.83 15.10 11.88
N PRO A 135 11.05 16.05 12.41
CA PRO A 135 10.03 15.76 13.40
C PRO A 135 8.95 14.83 12.84
N SER A 136 8.61 13.80 13.59
CA SER A 136 7.52 12.90 13.22
C SER A 136 6.18 13.40 13.72
N THR A 137 5.10 13.06 13.01
CA THR A 137 3.71 13.29 13.42
C THR A 137 3.01 11.98 13.72
N SER A 138 1.98 11.98 14.56
CA SER A 138 1.16 10.80 14.83
C SER A 138 -0.01 10.71 13.85
N ILE A 139 -0.30 9.50 13.37
CA ILE A 139 -1.54 9.22 12.62
C ILE A 139 -2.76 9.13 13.54
N GLY A 140 -2.56 9.18 14.88
CA GLY A 140 -3.63 9.17 15.87
C GLY A 140 -4.27 7.80 16.11
N ALA A 141 -3.61 6.71 15.73
CA ALA A 141 -4.04 5.36 16.06
C ALA A 141 -3.44 4.90 17.40
N THR A 142 -4.22 4.16 18.19
CA THR A 142 -3.74 3.52 19.42
C THR A 142 -2.91 2.27 19.10
N ALA A 143 -2.10 1.82 20.07
CA ALA A 143 -1.33 0.58 19.92
C ALA A 143 -2.23 -0.64 19.65
N ALA A 144 -3.41 -0.71 20.28
CA ALA A 144 -4.38 -1.78 20.05
C ALA A 144 -4.91 -1.75 18.60
N GLN A 145 -5.31 -0.58 18.09
CA GLN A 145 -5.77 -0.44 16.71
C GLN A 145 -4.70 -0.82 15.68
N LEU A 146 -3.45 -0.44 15.94
CA LEU A 146 -2.32 -0.82 15.07
C LEU A 146 -2.07 -2.33 15.11
N GLN A 147 -2.22 -2.94 16.29
CA GLN A 147 -2.12 -4.38 16.45
C GLN A 147 -3.24 -5.11 15.69
N ASP A 148 -4.47 -4.62 15.74
CA ASP A 148 -5.60 -5.19 15.01
C ASP A 148 -5.36 -5.15 13.49
N ILE A 149 -4.89 -4.02 12.97
CA ILE A 149 -4.55 -3.87 11.55
C ILE A 149 -3.41 -4.82 11.17
N ARG A 150 -2.36 -4.90 11.98
CA ARG A 150 -1.23 -5.82 11.76
C ARG A 150 -1.73 -7.26 11.70
N THR A 151 -2.56 -7.68 12.66
CA THR A 151 -3.13 -9.04 12.70
C THR A 151 -3.91 -9.35 11.41
N GLY A 152 -4.73 -8.44 10.93
CA GLY A 152 -5.44 -8.59 9.65
C GLY A 152 -4.49 -8.67 8.45
N MET A 153 -3.45 -7.83 8.42
CA MET A 153 -2.43 -7.84 7.36
C MET A 153 -1.57 -9.12 7.38
N GLU A 154 -1.25 -9.65 8.57
CA GLU A 154 -0.59 -10.95 8.70
C GLU A 154 -1.51 -12.09 8.25
N ALA A 155 -2.80 -12.04 8.62
CA ALA A 155 -3.78 -13.02 8.16
C ALA A 155 -3.91 -13.05 6.63
N ALA A 156 -3.82 -11.88 5.97
CA ALA A 156 -3.81 -11.80 4.51
C ALA A 156 -2.63 -12.54 3.86
N MET A 157 -1.50 -12.65 4.57
CA MET A 157 -0.28 -13.27 4.07
C MET A 157 -0.10 -14.73 4.54
N HIS A 158 -0.61 -15.10 5.72
CA HIS A 158 -0.27 -16.36 6.37
C HIS A 158 -1.45 -17.30 6.60
N THR A 159 -2.65 -16.97 6.15
CA THR A 159 -3.81 -17.88 6.16
C THR A 159 -4.16 -18.34 4.76
N ARG A 160 -4.70 -19.56 4.61
CA ARG A 160 -5.07 -20.13 3.29
C ARG A 160 -6.10 -19.28 2.53
N LYS A 161 -6.97 -18.57 3.25
CA LYS A 161 -7.96 -17.67 2.66
C LYS A 161 -7.38 -16.28 2.34
N GLY A 162 -6.21 -15.97 2.85
CA GLY A 162 -5.54 -14.69 2.63
C GLY A 162 -5.13 -14.50 1.18
N THR A 163 -5.37 -13.29 0.66
CA THR A 163 -5.09 -12.97 -0.76
C THR A 163 -3.60 -13.00 -1.11
N GLY A 164 -2.73 -12.90 -0.11
CA GLY A 164 -1.27 -12.94 -0.25
C GLY A 164 -0.62 -14.25 0.20
N TRP A 165 -1.40 -15.29 0.52
CA TRP A 165 -0.87 -16.53 1.08
C TRP A 165 0.27 -17.15 0.26
N ALA A 166 0.11 -17.23 -1.06
CA ALA A 166 1.13 -17.80 -1.95
C ALA A 166 2.44 -16.99 -1.95
N ILE A 167 2.38 -15.68 -1.67
CA ILE A 167 3.55 -14.80 -1.60
C ILE A 167 4.40 -15.12 -0.37
N ALA A 168 3.75 -15.43 0.76
CA ALA A 168 4.42 -15.70 2.03
C ALA A 168 4.89 -17.14 2.19
N LEU A 169 4.53 -18.05 1.27
CA LEU A 169 4.98 -19.43 1.33
C LEU A 169 6.51 -19.52 1.41
N GLY A 170 7.01 -20.33 2.36
CA GLY A 170 8.44 -20.53 2.57
C GLY A 170 9.19 -19.25 3.03
N SER A 171 8.51 -18.22 3.49
CA SER A 171 9.17 -17.06 4.09
C SER A 171 9.75 -17.41 5.46
N PRO A 172 11.05 -17.13 5.73
CA PRO A 172 11.66 -17.35 7.05
C PRO A 172 11.29 -16.27 8.06
N TYR A 173 10.50 -15.26 7.67
CA TYR A 173 10.01 -14.18 8.51
C TYR A 173 8.53 -13.94 8.25
N ARG A 174 7.82 -13.36 9.20
CA ARG A 174 6.42 -12.99 9.02
C ARG A 174 6.29 -11.68 8.23
N ILE A 175 5.32 -11.64 7.34
CA ILE A 175 5.02 -10.47 6.51
C ILE A 175 3.63 -9.97 6.90
N ALA A 176 3.51 -8.67 7.18
CA ALA A 176 2.23 -8.00 7.22
C ALA A 176 2.04 -7.28 5.86
N GLY A 177 1.05 -7.69 5.10
CA GLY A 177 0.89 -7.19 3.73
C GLY A 177 -0.55 -7.14 3.25
N LYS A 178 -0.77 -6.43 2.15
CA LYS A 178 -2.07 -6.34 1.48
C LYS A 178 -1.88 -6.25 -0.02
N THR A 179 -2.56 -7.12 -0.73
CA THR A 179 -2.67 -7.09 -2.18
C THR A 179 -3.71 -6.07 -2.62
N GLY A 180 -3.50 -5.42 -3.73
CA GLY A 180 -4.43 -4.49 -4.34
C GLY A 180 -4.55 -4.69 -5.85
N THR A 181 -5.66 -4.27 -6.40
CA THR A 181 -5.91 -4.25 -7.84
C THR A 181 -6.69 -2.99 -8.19
N VAL A 182 -6.07 -2.09 -8.93
CA VAL A 182 -6.73 -0.87 -9.39
C VAL A 182 -7.46 -1.17 -10.70
N GLN A 183 -8.79 -1.06 -10.68
CA GLN A 183 -9.62 -1.35 -11.84
C GLN A 183 -9.60 -0.18 -12.83
N LYS A 184 -9.19 -0.43 -14.07
CA LYS A 184 -9.25 0.56 -15.16
C LYS A 184 -10.58 0.54 -15.91
N ILE A 185 -11.27 -0.59 -15.92
CA ILE A 185 -12.58 -0.74 -16.55
C ILE A 185 -13.59 -1.27 -15.53
N SER A 186 -14.80 -0.73 -15.62
CA SER A 186 -15.95 -1.22 -14.85
C SER A 186 -16.38 -2.59 -15.38
N ARG A 187 -16.58 -3.55 -14.49
CA ARG A 187 -17.17 -4.84 -14.85
C ARG A 187 -18.67 -4.65 -15.09
N ARG A 188 -19.09 -4.71 -16.33
CA ARG A 188 -20.50 -4.88 -16.70
C ARG A 188 -20.79 -6.38 -16.75
N GLY A 189 -21.68 -6.87 -15.86
CA GLY A 189 -22.09 -8.27 -15.82
C GLY A 189 -21.26 -9.18 -14.91
N SER A 190 -21.58 -10.49 -14.94
CA SER A 190 -21.02 -11.53 -14.07
C SER A 190 -19.76 -12.20 -14.62
N VAL A 191 -19.24 -11.74 -15.76
CA VAL A 191 -18.12 -12.40 -16.43
C VAL A 191 -16.81 -12.00 -15.78
N SER A 192 -16.14 -12.97 -15.15
CA SER A 192 -14.74 -12.84 -14.74
C SER A 192 -13.89 -12.88 -16.00
N MET A 193 -13.48 -11.72 -16.51
CA MET A 193 -12.52 -11.67 -17.61
C MET A 193 -11.10 -11.86 -17.05
N ASP A 194 -10.32 -12.76 -17.64
CA ASP A 194 -8.88 -12.83 -17.37
C ASP A 194 -8.26 -11.49 -17.78
N PRO A 195 -7.60 -10.75 -16.87
CA PRO A 195 -6.97 -9.48 -17.23
C PRO A 195 -6.00 -9.58 -18.39
N ARG A 196 -5.42 -10.76 -18.63
CA ARG A 196 -4.50 -11.00 -19.75
C ARG A 196 -5.19 -11.02 -21.11
N SER A 197 -6.49 -11.27 -21.16
CA SER A 197 -7.29 -11.22 -22.40
C SER A 197 -7.62 -9.80 -22.83
N LEU A 198 -7.43 -8.80 -21.93
CA LEU A 198 -7.68 -7.41 -22.23
C LEU A 198 -6.51 -6.76 -23.00
N PRO A 199 -6.79 -5.79 -23.90
CA PRO A 199 -5.75 -4.91 -24.44
C PRO A 199 -4.90 -4.31 -23.30
N LEU A 200 -3.60 -4.12 -23.53
CA LEU A 200 -2.63 -3.73 -22.48
C LEU A 200 -3.10 -2.49 -21.69
N HIS A 201 -3.56 -1.45 -22.38
CA HIS A 201 -3.98 -0.19 -21.76
C HIS A 201 -5.24 -0.30 -20.88
N LEU A 202 -6.03 -1.37 -21.03
CA LEU A 202 -7.23 -1.66 -20.23
C LEU A 202 -6.97 -2.63 -19.07
N ARG A 203 -5.78 -3.23 -19.00
CA ARG A 203 -5.42 -4.14 -17.89
C ARG A 203 -5.34 -3.38 -16.58
N HIS A 204 -5.74 -4.04 -15.52
CA HIS A 204 -5.69 -3.49 -14.17
C HIS A 204 -4.24 -3.26 -13.72
N GLN A 205 -4.03 -2.30 -12.80
CA GLN A 205 -2.74 -2.16 -12.13
C GLN A 205 -2.67 -3.14 -10.96
N ALA A 206 -1.58 -3.89 -10.88
CA ALA A 206 -1.29 -4.75 -9.75
C ALA A 206 -0.59 -3.96 -8.65
N LEU A 207 -1.03 -4.12 -7.41
CA LEU A 207 -0.52 -3.39 -6.26
C LEU A 207 -0.23 -4.35 -5.11
N PHE A 208 0.85 -4.07 -4.38
CA PHE A 208 1.16 -4.69 -3.11
C PHE A 208 1.75 -3.65 -2.17
N ILE A 209 1.30 -3.68 -0.91
CA ILE A 209 1.92 -2.95 0.20
C ILE A 209 2.23 -3.94 1.32
N GLY A 210 3.31 -3.72 2.05
CA GLY A 210 3.62 -4.55 3.21
C GLY A 210 4.90 -4.15 3.91
N TYR A 211 5.15 -4.77 5.04
CA TYR A 211 6.36 -4.60 5.83
C TYR A 211 6.77 -5.92 6.47
N ALA A 212 8.03 -6.03 6.80
CA ALA A 212 8.59 -7.22 7.43
C ALA A 212 9.85 -6.90 8.26
N PRO A 213 10.21 -7.75 9.27
CA PRO A 213 9.33 -8.73 9.90
C PRO A 213 8.11 -8.07 10.54
N ALA A 214 6.96 -8.74 10.58
CA ALA A 214 5.72 -8.11 11.07
C ALA A 214 5.80 -7.65 12.52
N GLU A 215 6.47 -8.44 13.37
CA GLU A 215 6.64 -8.21 14.82
C GLU A 215 7.69 -7.15 15.15
N ASN A 216 8.72 -7.00 14.31
CA ASN A 216 9.80 -6.02 14.48
C ASN A 216 10.20 -5.43 13.10
N PRO A 217 9.38 -4.54 12.53
CA PRO A 217 9.53 -4.06 11.17
C PRO A 217 10.89 -3.40 10.91
N LYS A 218 11.54 -3.83 9.84
CA LYS A 218 12.81 -3.27 9.35
C LYS A 218 12.68 -2.55 8.03
N ILE A 219 11.70 -2.96 7.21
CA ILE A 219 11.46 -2.40 5.90
C ILE A 219 9.97 -2.41 5.58
N ALA A 220 9.48 -1.35 4.96
CA ALA A 220 8.20 -1.30 4.28
C ALA A 220 8.42 -1.26 2.77
N VAL A 221 7.61 -2.00 2.02
CA VAL A 221 7.68 -2.07 0.55
C VAL A 221 6.34 -1.75 -0.07
N VAL A 222 6.40 -1.08 -1.21
CA VAL A 222 5.26 -0.86 -2.10
C VAL A 222 5.68 -1.23 -3.51
N VAL A 223 4.86 -2.02 -4.18
CA VAL A 223 5.07 -2.39 -5.59
C VAL A 223 3.82 -2.07 -6.37
N VAL A 224 3.98 -1.28 -7.41
CA VAL A 224 2.94 -0.95 -8.38
C VAL A 224 3.40 -1.42 -9.75
N VAL A 225 2.61 -2.26 -10.40
CA VAL A 225 2.89 -2.73 -11.77
C VAL A 225 1.75 -2.29 -12.67
N GLU A 226 2.03 -1.34 -13.54
CA GLU A 226 1.06 -0.91 -14.54
C GLU A 226 0.72 -2.07 -15.47
N HIS A 227 -0.56 -2.20 -15.78
CA HIS A 227 -1.07 -3.28 -16.63
C HIS A 227 -0.77 -4.70 -16.14
N GLY A 228 -0.36 -4.83 -14.85
CA GLY A 228 0.09 -6.08 -14.24
C GLY A 228 -1.02 -7.07 -13.88
N GLY A 229 -2.29 -6.67 -14.00
CA GLY A 229 -3.41 -7.54 -13.65
C GLY A 229 -3.68 -7.59 -12.15
N TYR A 230 -3.41 -8.72 -11.50
CA TYR A 230 -3.70 -8.90 -10.07
C TYR A 230 -2.46 -8.70 -9.17
N GLY A 231 -2.69 -8.04 -8.02
CA GLY A 231 -1.63 -7.77 -7.05
C GLY A 231 -0.95 -9.03 -6.53
N ALA A 232 -1.72 -10.06 -6.22
CA ALA A 232 -1.20 -11.32 -5.69
C ALA A 232 -0.23 -12.04 -6.65
N SER A 233 -0.54 -12.07 -7.94
CA SER A 233 0.24 -12.83 -8.94
C SER A 233 1.39 -12.02 -9.55
N THR A 234 1.37 -10.70 -9.46
CA THR A 234 2.35 -9.84 -10.14
C THR A 234 3.16 -8.98 -9.17
N ALA A 235 2.50 -8.09 -8.41
CA ALA A 235 3.21 -7.18 -7.50
C ALA A 235 3.76 -7.90 -6.26
N GLY A 236 3.03 -8.88 -5.74
CA GLY A 236 3.42 -9.63 -4.54
C GLY A 236 4.73 -10.39 -4.67
N PRO A 237 4.98 -11.18 -5.73
CA PRO A 237 6.25 -11.86 -5.92
C PRO A 237 7.46 -10.90 -6.03
N ILE A 238 7.27 -9.73 -6.62
CA ILE A 238 8.29 -8.69 -6.69
C ILE A 238 8.57 -8.15 -5.28
N ALA A 239 7.53 -7.82 -4.52
CA ALA A 239 7.66 -7.36 -3.15
C ALA A 239 8.38 -8.39 -2.26
N ARG A 240 8.06 -9.70 -2.42
CA ARG A 240 8.75 -10.76 -1.68
C ARG A 240 10.24 -10.77 -1.99
N LYS A 241 10.65 -10.67 -3.25
CA LYS A 241 12.07 -10.59 -3.63
C LYS A 241 12.76 -9.37 -3.04
N MET A 242 12.09 -8.22 -2.96
CA MET A 242 12.64 -7.02 -2.33
C MET A 242 12.84 -7.21 -0.82
N LEU A 243 11.87 -7.83 -0.14
CA LEU A 243 11.98 -8.15 1.29
C LEU A 243 13.12 -9.15 1.54
N ASP A 244 13.21 -10.22 0.75
CA ASP A 244 14.28 -11.23 0.85
C ASP A 244 15.66 -10.59 0.63
N ALA A 245 15.82 -9.74 -0.37
CA ALA A 245 17.07 -9.06 -0.68
C ALA A 245 17.55 -8.12 0.45
N TYR A 246 16.61 -7.57 1.23
CA TYR A 246 16.93 -6.69 2.35
C TYR A 246 17.16 -7.43 3.66
N LEU A 247 16.36 -8.46 3.94
CA LEU A 247 16.29 -9.11 5.24
C LEU A 247 17.17 -10.35 5.36
N LEU A 248 17.45 -11.04 4.24
CA LEU A 248 18.25 -12.26 4.27
C LEU A 248 19.74 -11.94 4.06
N PRO A 249 20.63 -12.75 4.64
CA PRO A 249 22.06 -12.65 4.36
C PRO A 249 22.27 -12.73 2.84
N LYS A 250 23.09 -11.85 2.31
CA LYS A 250 23.55 -12.02 0.93
C LYS A 250 24.34 -13.33 0.89
N SER A 251 23.84 -14.35 0.19
CA SER A 251 24.70 -15.46 -0.20
C SER A 251 25.88 -14.83 -0.93
N GLU A 252 27.12 -15.15 -0.52
CA GLU A 252 28.30 -14.77 -1.29
C GLU A 252 28.03 -15.18 -2.73
N ALA A 253 27.94 -14.21 -3.61
CA ALA A 253 27.81 -14.50 -5.03
C ALA A 253 29.06 -15.27 -5.40
N VAL A 254 28.92 -16.55 -5.69
CA VAL A 254 29.98 -17.33 -6.33
C VAL A 254 30.28 -16.59 -7.64
N VAL A 255 31.33 -15.81 -7.64
CA VAL A 255 31.87 -15.22 -8.86
C VAL A 255 32.31 -16.41 -9.67
N PRO A 256 31.70 -16.70 -10.84
CA PRO A 256 32.21 -17.78 -11.67
C PRO A 256 33.63 -17.43 -12.04
N GLU A 257 34.58 -18.29 -11.66
CA GLU A 257 35.97 -18.18 -12.14
C GLU A 257 35.90 -18.13 -13.67
N LYS A 258 36.47 -17.07 -14.23
CA LYS A 258 36.68 -17.03 -15.68
C LYS A 258 37.51 -18.26 -16.06
N PRO A 259 37.11 -19.04 -17.07
CA PRO A 259 37.98 -20.07 -17.57
C PRO A 259 39.28 -19.40 -18.01
N ASN A 260 40.40 -19.90 -17.50
CA ASN A 260 41.70 -19.53 -17.97
C ASN A 260 41.83 -19.96 -19.45
N ASP A 261 41.97 -18.98 -20.35
CA ASP A 261 42.40 -19.21 -21.73
C ASP A 261 43.90 -19.59 -21.78
#